data_f5823de5e9d2678d5b0eb30a10277c07
#
_entry.id   f5823de5e9d2678d5b0eb30a10277c07
#
_cell.length_a   1.000
_cell.length_b   1.000
_cell.length_c   1.000
_cell.angle_alpha   90.00
_cell.angle_beta   90.00
_cell.angle_gamma   90.00
#
_symmetry.space_group_name_H-M   'P 1'
#
loop_
_entity.id
_entity.type
_entity.pdbx_description
1 polymer ?
#
loop_
_entity_poly.entity_id
_entity_poly.type
_entity_poly.pdbx_seq_one_letter_code
_entity_poly.pdbx_strand_id
1 'polypeptide(L)'
;MLLLAPIAAQSKEVPVGPHVTQNGLEVAAVYLQPIEMDPPGMMREAAQSDVHLEADIRAAKDNRNGFAEGDWVPALDVKFELVKLDGDKPTDQKVDGPMMQMVANDGPHYGDNVKLFGPGRYRLKLTIAPPGAHSHFGRHVDKETGVGPWFAPFEVTQDFTFAGIGKKGAY
;
A
#
# COMPACT_ATOMS: atom_id res chain seq x y z
N MET A 1 -38.30 10.99 21.17
CA MET A 1 -37.75 9.88 20.41
C MET A 1 -36.38 10.31 19.88
N LEU A 2 -35.30 9.98 20.60
CA LEU A 2 -33.94 10.36 20.22
C LEU A 2 -33.48 9.38 19.15
N LEU A 3 -33.24 9.85 17.94
CA LEU A 3 -32.58 9.10 16.89
C LEU A 3 -31.06 9.09 17.21
N LEU A 4 -30.55 7.98 17.72
CA LEU A 4 -29.12 7.72 17.75
C LEU A 4 -28.67 7.46 16.30
N ALA A 5 -27.95 8.44 15.74
CA ALA A 5 -27.23 8.22 14.49
C ALA A 5 -26.14 7.15 14.73
N PRO A 6 -25.98 6.16 13.83
CA PRO A 6 -24.85 5.22 13.95
C PRO A 6 -23.55 6.00 13.81
N ILE A 7 -22.70 5.91 14.82
CA ILE A 7 -21.31 6.34 14.71
C ILE A 7 -20.67 5.32 13.77
N ALA A 8 -20.38 5.71 12.55
CA ALA A 8 -19.55 4.90 11.65
C ALA A 8 -18.20 4.72 12.36
N ALA A 9 -17.88 3.49 12.71
CA ALA A 9 -16.54 3.15 13.17
C ALA A 9 -15.60 3.41 11.98
N GLN A 10 -14.84 4.48 12.03
CA GLN A 10 -13.81 4.76 11.07
C GLN A 10 -12.69 3.74 11.27
N SER A 11 -12.35 3.02 10.24
CA SER A 11 -11.24 2.08 10.24
C SER A 11 -9.98 2.82 10.67
N LYS A 12 -9.29 2.30 11.67
CA LYS A 12 -8.08 2.94 12.18
C LYS A 12 -6.88 2.39 11.42
N GLU A 13 -6.35 3.18 10.52
CA GLU A 13 -5.08 2.90 9.88
C GLU A 13 -3.93 2.95 10.88
N VAL A 14 -3.06 1.97 10.81
CA VAL A 14 -1.83 1.90 11.61
C VAL A 14 -0.64 2.11 10.70
N PRO A 15 0.14 3.19 10.87
CA PRO A 15 1.29 3.47 10.02
C PRO A 15 2.36 2.38 10.08
N VAL A 16 2.91 2.05 8.92
CA VAL A 16 4.08 1.18 8.74
C VAL A 16 5.28 2.06 8.43
N GLY A 17 5.95 2.55 9.48
CA GLY A 17 7.10 3.45 9.36
C GLY A 17 6.75 4.88 8.89
N PRO A 18 7.75 5.71 8.62
CA PRO A 18 7.58 7.08 8.12
C PRO A 18 7.31 7.10 6.61
N HIS A 19 6.74 8.22 6.13
CA HIS A 19 6.67 8.49 4.68
C HIS A 19 8.08 8.59 4.07
N VAL A 20 8.23 8.08 2.85
CA VAL A 20 9.48 8.12 2.09
C VAL A 20 9.26 8.86 0.78
N THR A 21 10.07 9.90 0.52
CA THR A 21 10.09 10.59 -0.77
C THR A 21 11.27 10.11 -1.59
N GLN A 22 11.00 9.51 -2.74
CA GLN A 22 12.01 8.95 -3.63
C GLN A 22 11.51 8.94 -5.08
N ASN A 23 12.39 9.28 -6.03
CA ASN A 23 12.11 9.23 -7.48
C ASN A 23 10.88 10.04 -7.93
N GLY A 24 10.60 11.18 -7.29
CA GLY A 24 9.44 12.00 -7.58
C GLY A 24 8.11 11.44 -7.05
N LEU A 25 8.18 10.46 -6.15
CA LEU A 25 7.03 9.86 -5.47
C LEU A 25 7.15 10.02 -3.96
N GLU A 26 6.03 10.21 -3.31
CA GLU A 26 5.85 10.07 -1.87
C GLU A 26 5.14 8.74 -1.61
N VAL A 27 5.75 7.90 -0.78
CA VAL A 27 5.28 6.56 -0.45
C VAL A 27 4.98 6.48 1.04
N ALA A 28 3.76 6.15 1.39
CA ALA A 28 3.34 5.80 2.74
C ALA A 28 2.79 4.38 2.75
N ALA A 29 2.98 3.65 3.84
CA ALA A 29 2.35 2.36 4.05
C ALA A 29 1.58 2.36 5.35
N VAL A 30 0.41 1.72 5.34
CA VAL A 30 -0.43 1.52 6.52
C VAL A 30 -0.99 0.10 6.51
N TYR A 31 -1.51 -0.36 7.64
CA TYR A 31 -2.38 -1.52 7.68
C TYR A 31 -3.61 -1.25 8.54
N LEU A 32 -4.69 -1.95 8.23
CA LEU A 32 -5.96 -1.90 8.94
C LEU A 32 -6.57 -3.31 9.00
N GLN A 33 -7.83 -3.42 9.48
CA GLN A 33 -8.54 -4.69 9.43
C GLN A 33 -8.70 -5.19 7.98
N PRO A 34 -8.76 -6.51 7.75
CA PRO A 34 -9.04 -7.05 6.42
C PRO A 34 -10.33 -6.48 5.84
N ILE A 35 -10.34 -6.24 4.54
CA ILE A 35 -11.47 -5.65 3.82
C ILE A 35 -12.14 -6.65 2.87
N GLU A 36 -13.39 -6.40 2.52
CA GLU A 36 -14.10 -7.11 1.46
C GLU A 36 -13.98 -6.32 0.16
N MET A 37 -13.81 -7.04 -0.96
CA MET A 37 -13.60 -6.46 -2.28
C MET A 37 -14.73 -6.82 -3.24
N ASP A 38 -15.09 -5.88 -4.09
CA ASP A 38 -15.94 -6.10 -5.27
C ASP A 38 -15.12 -5.84 -6.55
N PRO A 39 -15.07 -6.79 -7.51
CA PRO A 39 -15.65 -8.14 -7.44
C PRO A 39 -14.91 -9.07 -6.47
N PRO A 40 -15.61 -10.06 -5.88
CA PRO A 40 -15.00 -11.02 -4.96
C PRO A 40 -13.98 -11.92 -5.66
N GLY A 41 -13.03 -12.46 -4.90
CA GLY A 41 -12.02 -13.41 -5.39
C GLY A 41 -10.79 -12.76 -6.06
N MET A 42 -10.67 -11.44 -6.03
CA MET A 42 -9.50 -10.73 -6.59
C MET A 42 -8.28 -10.74 -5.65
N MET A 43 -8.50 -10.95 -4.37
CA MET A 43 -7.45 -11.10 -3.35
C MET A 43 -7.88 -12.11 -2.29
N ARG A 44 -7.06 -12.34 -1.26
CA ARG A 44 -7.39 -13.21 -0.13
C ARG A 44 -8.65 -12.73 0.58
N GLU A 45 -9.54 -13.67 0.91
CA GLU A 45 -10.78 -13.40 1.67
C GLU A 45 -10.48 -12.73 3.03
N ALA A 46 -11.29 -11.76 3.42
CA ALA A 46 -11.11 -11.05 4.69
C ALA A 46 -11.06 -11.99 5.90
N ALA A 47 -11.95 -13.00 5.93
CA ALA A 47 -12.00 -14.00 7.01
C ALA A 47 -10.74 -14.90 7.11
N GLN A 48 -9.90 -14.93 6.09
CA GLN A 48 -8.66 -15.70 6.04
C GLN A 48 -7.41 -14.84 6.22
N SER A 49 -7.59 -13.55 6.49
CA SER A 49 -6.52 -12.55 6.56
C SER A 49 -6.41 -11.96 7.97
N ASP A 50 -5.28 -11.38 8.28
CA ASP A 50 -5.05 -10.70 9.55
C ASP A 50 -5.07 -9.17 9.38
N VAL A 51 -4.64 -8.67 8.24
CA VAL A 51 -4.60 -7.25 7.92
C VAL A 51 -4.96 -7.00 6.45
N HIS A 52 -5.43 -5.80 6.14
CA HIS A 52 -5.31 -5.19 4.83
C HIS A 52 -4.09 -4.29 4.85
N LEU A 53 -3.13 -4.56 3.98
CA LEU A 53 -1.92 -3.75 3.81
C LEU A 53 -2.14 -2.78 2.65
N GLU A 54 -1.86 -1.51 2.89
CA GLU A 54 -2.00 -0.45 1.89
C GLU A 54 -0.67 0.25 1.63
N ALA A 55 -0.51 0.72 0.40
CA ALA A 55 0.53 1.64 -0.02
C ALA A 55 -0.10 2.83 -0.73
N ASP A 56 -0.02 4.00 -0.09
CA ASP A 56 -0.35 5.28 -0.70
C ASP A 56 0.85 5.81 -1.46
N ILE A 57 0.70 5.90 -2.77
CA ILE A 57 1.79 6.37 -3.65
C ILE A 57 1.31 7.60 -4.41
N ARG A 58 1.85 8.75 -4.05
CA ARG A 58 1.48 10.06 -4.58
C ARG A 58 2.66 10.73 -5.26
N ALA A 59 2.37 11.64 -6.17
CA ALA A 59 3.38 12.45 -6.81
C ALA A 59 3.99 13.44 -5.79
N ALA A 60 5.31 13.44 -5.68
CA ALA A 60 6.05 14.45 -4.94
C ALA A 60 6.20 15.73 -5.77
N LYS A 61 6.63 16.81 -5.14
CA LYS A 61 6.80 18.14 -5.78
C LYS A 61 7.69 18.13 -7.03
N ASP A 62 8.67 17.24 -7.06
CA ASP A 62 9.64 17.10 -8.17
C ASP A 62 9.24 16.03 -9.20
N ASN A 63 7.97 15.56 -9.17
CA ASN A 63 7.46 14.60 -10.13
C ASN A 63 7.59 15.12 -11.56
N ARG A 64 8.12 14.29 -12.47
CA ARG A 64 8.34 14.62 -13.88
C ARG A 64 7.44 13.83 -14.83
N ASN A 65 6.53 13.04 -14.31
CA ASN A 65 5.68 12.13 -15.07
C ASN A 65 4.29 12.70 -15.38
N GLY A 66 4.10 14.03 -15.15
CA GLY A 66 2.86 14.72 -15.50
C GLY A 66 1.80 14.76 -14.40
N PHE A 67 2.12 14.30 -13.19
CA PHE A 67 1.25 14.37 -12.02
C PHE A 67 1.57 15.63 -11.20
N ALA A 68 0.54 16.31 -10.70
CA ALA A 68 0.73 17.40 -9.75
C ALA A 68 1.11 16.85 -8.37
N GLU A 69 1.76 17.68 -7.54
CA GLU A 69 2.07 17.34 -6.15
C GLU A 69 0.81 16.87 -5.41
N GLY A 70 0.89 15.70 -4.79
CA GLY A 70 -0.22 15.08 -4.06
C GLY A 70 -1.17 14.23 -4.89
N ASP A 71 -1.09 14.27 -6.22
CA ASP A 71 -1.89 13.37 -7.07
C ASP A 71 -1.51 11.91 -6.80
N TRP A 72 -2.52 11.06 -6.68
CA TRP A 72 -2.30 9.61 -6.67
C TRP A 72 -1.76 9.13 -8.02
N VAL A 73 -0.74 8.26 -8.02
CA VAL A 73 -0.12 7.77 -9.24
C VAL A 73 -0.65 6.39 -9.59
N PRO A 74 -1.46 6.26 -10.66
CA PRO A 74 -2.10 5.00 -11.06
C PRO A 74 -1.17 4.05 -11.82
N ALA A 75 -1.62 2.79 -11.94
CA ALA A 75 -1.07 1.76 -12.81
C ALA A 75 0.39 1.35 -12.56
N LEU A 76 0.95 1.69 -11.40
CA LEU A 76 2.26 1.21 -10.99
C LEU A 76 2.23 -0.32 -10.76
N ASP A 77 3.34 -1.00 -11.02
CA ASP A 77 3.56 -2.38 -10.57
C ASP A 77 4.14 -2.33 -9.15
N VAL A 78 3.28 -2.58 -8.17
CA VAL A 78 3.63 -2.53 -6.75
C VAL A 78 3.57 -3.94 -6.18
N LYS A 79 4.64 -4.34 -5.48
CA LYS A 79 4.74 -5.63 -4.78
C LYS A 79 5.17 -5.41 -3.35
N PHE A 80 4.69 -6.27 -2.47
CA PHE A 80 5.13 -6.30 -1.09
C PHE A 80 5.86 -7.60 -0.75
N GLU A 81 6.76 -7.53 0.20
CA GLU A 81 7.34 -8.65 0.93
C GLU A 81 7.30 -8.31 2.42
N LEU A 82 6.68 -9.17 3.22
CA LEU A 82 6.64 -9.07 4.67
C LEU A 82 7.40 -10.24 5.27
N VAL A 83 8.43 -9.94 6.06
CA VAL A 83 9.25 -10.94 6.77
C VAL A 83 9.10 -10.71 8.26
N LYS A 84 8.77 -11.76 9.01
CA LYS A 84 8.76 -11.70 10.47
C LYS A 84 10.19 -11.65 11.00
N LEU A 85 10.43 -10.83 12.01
CA LEU A 85 11.74 -10.64 12.62
C LEU A 85 11.83 -11.33 13.98
N ASP A 86 13.01 -11.91 14.26
CA ASP A 86 13.47 -12.28 15.61
C ASP A 86 14.55 -11.26 16.03
N GLY A 87 14.19 -10.36 16.95
CA GLY A 87 14.96 -9.13 17.16
C GLY A 87 15.02 -8.30 15.87
N ASP A 88 16.20 -8.10 15.29
CA ASP A 88 16.40 -7.40 14.02
C ASP A 88 16.71 -8.35 12.85
N LYS A 89 16.69 -9.66 13.08
CA LYS A 89 17.05 -10.67 12.07
C LYS A 89 15.83 -11.20 11.37
N PRO A 90 15.83 -11.27 10.02
CA PRO A 90 14.80 -11.95 9.26
C PRO A 90 14.72 -13.43 9.64
N THR A 91 13.47 -13.93 9.76
CA THR A 91 13.19 -15.36 9.90
C THR A 91 12.82 -15.96 8.54
N ASP A 92 12.49 -17.25 8.49
CA ASP A 92 11.93 -17.94 7.33
C ASP A 92 10.41 -17.69 7.14
N GLN A 93 9.76 -17.03 8.10
CA GLN A 93 8.35 -16.65 8.03
C GLN A 93 8.17 -15.42 7.14
N LYS A 94 7.84 -15.69 5.88
CA LYS A 94 7.71 -14.68 4.84
C LYS A 94 6.42 -14.84 4.06
N VAL A 95 5.80 -13.72 3.70
CA VAL A 95 4.70 -13.62 2.73
C VAL A 95 4.97 -12.48 1.77
N ASP A 96 4.69 -12.67 0.51
CA ASP A 96 4.85 -11.69 -0.55
C ASP A 96 3.72 -11.78 -1.58
N GLY A 97 3.52 -10.73 -2.33
CA GLY A 97 2.50 -10.67 -3.38
C GLY A 97 2.46 -9.34 -4.11
N PRO A 98 1.64 -9.27 -5.17
CA PRO A 98 1.32 -8.00 -5.81
C PRO A 98 0.36 -7.19 -4.92
N MET A 99 0.39 -5.88 -5.07
CA MET A 99 -0.62 -4.98 -4.51
C MET A 99 -1.50 -4.47 -5.65
N MET A 100 -2.80 -4.66 -5.50
CA MET A 100 -3.78 -4.24 -6.49
C MET A 100 -4.16 -2.79 -6.26
N GLN A 101 -4.29 -2.01 -7.34
CA GLN A 101 -4.90 -0.68 -7.27
C GLN A 101 -6.38 -0.79 -6.96
N MET A 102 -6.86 -0.01 -6.01
CA MET A 102 -8.24 -0.02 -5.56
C MET A 102 -8.67 1.35 -5.02
N VAL A 103 -9.91 1.48 -4.64
CA VAL A 103 -10.47 2.69 -4.07
C VAL A 103 -11.27 2.38 -2.81
N ALA A 104 -11.09 3.19 -1.78
CA ALA A 104 -11.90 3.23 -0.59
C ALA A 104 -12.56 4.62 -0.41
N ASN A 105 -13.27 4.83 0.69
CA ASN A 105 -13.97 6.08 0.97
C ASN A 105 -13.03 7.28 1.20
N ASP A 106 -11.77 7.03 1.50
CA ASP A 106 -10.70 8.01 1.71
C ASP A 106 -9.81 8.22 0.47
N GLY A 107 -9.98 7.40 -0.56
CA GLY A 107 -9.32 7.59 -1.84
C GLY A 107 -8.73 6.32 -2.46
N PRO A 108 -8.01 6.50 -3.58
CA PRO A 108 -7.35 5.40 -4.25
C PRO A 108 -6.00 5.07 -3.59
N HIS A 109 -5.66 3.77 -3.53
CA HIS A 109 -4.43 3.22 -3.00
C HIS A 109 -4.06 1.89 -3.70
N TYR A 110 -2.90 1.33 -3.35
CA TYR A 110 -2.51 -0.03 -3.67
C TYR A 110 -2.67 -0.89 -2.43
N GLY A 111 -3.27 -2.07 -2.53
CA GLY A 111 -3.50 -2.90 -1.34
C GLY A 111 -3.63 -4.40 -1.62
N ASP A 112 -3.53 -5.17 -0.55
CA ASP A 112 -3.84 -6.60 -0.51
C ASP A 112 -4.22 -7.04 0.90
N ASN A 113 -5.08 -8.06 1.00
CA ASN A 113 -5.37 -8.74 2.25
C ASN A 113 -4.28 -9.78 2.57
N VAL A 114 -3.66 -9.66 3.73
CA VAL A 114 -2.48 -10.45 4.08
C VAL A 114 -2.71 -11.29 5.33
N LYS A 115 -2.29 -12.58 5.27
CA LYS A 115 -2.18 -13.46 6.43
C LYS A 115 -0.77 -13.36 6.99
N LEU A 116 -0.65 -12.92 8.25
CA LEU A 116 0.60 -12.78 8.97
C LEU A 116 0.91 -14.06 9.80
N PHE A 117 2.07 -14.07 10.45
CA PHE A 117 2.55 -15.16 11.31
C PHE A 117 2.36 -14.83 12.81
N GLY A 118 1.23 -14.20 13.16
CA GLY A 118 0.90 -13.75 14.51
C GLY A 118 1.64 -12.49 14.96
N PRO A 119 1.43 -12.05 16.21
CA PRO A 119 2.03 -10.83 16.73
C PRO A 119 3.56 -10.85 16.67
N GLY A 120 4.17 -9.68 16.52
CA GLY A 120 5.63 -9.54 16.48
C GLY A 120 6.09 -8.39 15.59
N ARG A 121 7.41 -8.31 15.44
CA ARG A 121 8.03 -7.35 14.52
C ARG A 121 8.10 -7.91 13.12
N TYR A 122 7.87 -7.04 12.15
CA TYR A 122 7.91 -7.35 10.73
C TYR A 122 8.72 -6.31 9.99
N ARG A 123 9.36 -6.75 8.92
CA ARG A 123 9.94 -5.90 7.88
C ARG A 123 9.07 -5.94 6.66
N LEU A 124 8.55 -4.77 6.27
CA LEU A 124 7.91 -4.56 4.98
C LEU A 124 8.96 -4.09 3.98
N LYS A 125 8.99 -4.71 2.81
CA LYS A 125 9.67 -4.20 1.62
C LYS A 125 8.63 -4.01 0.52
N LEU A 126 8.47 -2.78 0.04
CA LEU A 126 7.71 -2.46 -1.15
C LEU A 126 8.67 -2.36 -2.33
N THR A 127 8.36 -3.04 -3.43
CA THR A 127 9.01 -2.86 -4.73
C THR A 127 8.06 -2.10 -5.62
N ILE A 128 8.47 -0.94 -6.09
CA ILE A 128 7.64 -0.02 -6.88
C ILE A 128 8.27 0.15 -8.26
N ALA A 129 7.54 -0.21 -9.29
CA ALA A 129 7.95 -0.07 -10.68
C ALA A 129 6.93 0.76 -11.47
N PRO A 130 7.36 1.44 -12.54
CA PRO A 130 6.45 2.18 -13.41
C PRO A 130 5.47 1.24 -14.13
N PRO A 131 4.40 1.81 -14.74
CA PRO A 131 3.44 1.02 -15.51
C PRO A 131 4.12 0.14 -16.56
N GLY A 132 3.86 -1.15 -16.51
CA GLY A 132 4.35 -2.11 -17.50
C GLY A 132 3.55 -2.04 -18.82
N ALA A 133 4.04 -2.71 -19.85
CA ALA A 133 3.42 -2.71 -21.21
C ALA A 133 1.96 -3.21 -21.22
N HIS A 134 1.56 -4.02 -20.24
CA HIS A 134 0.20 -4.56 -20.13
C HIS A 134 -0.72 -3.76 -19.22
N SER A 135 -0.25 -2.66 -18.63
CA SER A 135 -1.06 -1.82 -17.72
C SER A 135 -2.12 -0.99 -18.47
N HIS A 136 -2.04 -0.89 -19.80
CA HIS A 136 -2.84 0.03 -20.62
C HIS A 136 -2.72 1.50 -20.21
N PHE A 137 -1.60 1.86 -19.57
CA PHE A 137 -1.30 3.22 -19.15
C PHE A 137 -0.09 3.76 -19.92
N GLY A 138 -0.34 4.74 -20.77
CA GLY A 138 0.68 5.38 -21.61
C GLY A 138 1.09 6.76 -21.09
N ARG A 139 2.20 7.27 -21.59
CA ARG A 139 2.64 8.66 -21.42
C ARG A 139 2.91 9.29 -22.78
N HIS A 140 2.69 10.59 -22.90
CA HIS A 140 3.12 11.33 -24.08
C HIS A 140 4.64 11.51 -24.06
N VAL A 141 5.25 11.40 -25.23
CA VAL A 141 6.72 11.54 -25.42
C VAL A 141 7.08 12.53 -26.52
N ASP A 142 6.07 13.16 -27.14
CA ASP A 142 6.27 14.18 -28.17
C ASP A 142 6.81 15.49 -27.56
N LYS A 143 7.28 16.39 -28.42
CA LYS A 143 7.94 17.63 -28.01
C LYS A 143 6.99 18.62 -27.34
N GLU A 144 5.73 18.64 -27.75
CA GLU A 144 4.73 19.63 -27.35
C GLU A 144 4.04 19.27 -26.04
N THR A 145 3.75 17.99 -25.82
CA THR A 145 2.93 17.53 -24.69
C THR A 145 3.58 16.41 -23.87
N GLY A 146 4.80 16.02 -24.23
CA GLY A 146 5.51 14.91 -23.59
C GLY A 146 5.90 15.21 -22.15
N VAL A 147 5.82 14.16 -21.32
CA VAL A 147 6.30 14.16 -19.92
C VAL A 147 7.64 13.46 -19.80
N GLY A 148 8.31 13.62 -18.67
CA GLY A 148 9.60 12.98 -18.40
C GLY A 148 9.57 11.45 -18.47
N PRO A 149 10.74 10.81 -18.63
CA PRO A 149 10.82 9.36 -18.58
C PRO A 149 10.39 8.82 -17.21
N TRP A 150 9.84 7.60 -17.22
CA TRP A 150 9.55 6.91 -15.98
C TRP A 150 10.83 6.72 -15.13
N PHE A 151 10.64 6.69 -13.84
CA PHE A 151 11.69 6.34 -12.88
C PHE A 151 12.13 4.87 -13.04
N ALA A 152 13.32 4.54 -12.58
CA ALA A 152 13.76 3.15 -12.46
C ALA A 152 13.05 2.49 -11.26
N PRO A 153 12.71 1.19 -11.33
CA PRO A 153 12.16 0.47 -10.18
C PRO A 153 13.02 0.67 -8.93
N PHE A 154 12.39 0.81 -7.78
CA PHE A 154 13.06 1.02 -6.49
C PHE A 154 12.35 0.30 -5.35
N GLU A 155 13.02 0.21 -4.21
CA GLU A 155 12.51 -0.44 -3.01
C GLU A 155 12.39 0.57 -1.85
N VAL A 156 11.33 0.41 -1.06
CA VAL A 156 11.14 1.07 0.23
C VAL A 156 11.05 -0.02 1.29
N THR A 157 11.90 0.07 2.33
CA THR A 157 11.94 -0.92 3.42
C THR A 157 11.67 -0.25 4.75
N GLN A 158 10.74 -0.82 5.53
CA GLN A 158 10.32 -0.31 6.83
C GLN A 158 10.02 -1.43 7.81
N ASP A 159 10.36 -1.22 9.09
CA ASP A 159 10.04 -2.16 10.16
C ASP A 159 8.85 -1.63 10.97
N PHE A 160 7.97 -2.54 11.41
CA PHE A 160 6.83 -2.21 12.26
C PHE A 160 6.53 -3.35 13.24
N THR A 161 5.64 -3.08 14.20
CA THR A 161 5.16 -4.09 15.15
C THR A 161 3.67 -4.32 14.94
N PHE A 162 3.31 -5.56 14.63
CA PHE A 162 1.93 -6.01 14.63
C PHE A 162 1.56 -6.54 16.00
N ALA A 163 0.58 -5.91 16.67
CA ALA A 163 0.17 -6.27 18.03
C ALA A 163 -0.74 -7.51 18.10
N GLY A 164 -1.26 -7.95 16.96
CA GLY A 164 -2.25 -9.03 16.86
C GLY A 164 -3.68 -8.52 16.76
N ILE A 165 -4.56 -9.32 16.17
CA ILE A 165 -5.97 -9.02 15.93
C ILE A 165 -6.68 -8.72 17.26
N GLY A 166 -7.52 -7.67 17.31
CA GLY A 166 -8.32 -7.28 18.46
C GLY A 166 -7.53 -6.77 19.67
N LYS A 167 -6.26 -6.42 19.50
CA LYS A 167 -5.44 -5.79 20.54
C LYS A 167 -5.45 -4.26 20.37
N LYS A 168 -5.30 -3.53 21.49
CA LYS A 168 -5.13 -2.07 21.42
C LYS A 168 -3.92 -1.73 20.55
N GLY A 169 -4.12 -0.96 19.48
CA GLY A 169 -3.09 -0.63 18.50
C GLY A 169 -2.92 -1.66 17.37
N ALA A 170 -3.81 -2.66 17.29
CA ALA A 170 -3.85 -3.59 16.17
C ALA A 170 -4.61 -3.00 14.96
N TYR A 171 -5.81 -2.49 15.18
CA TYR A 171 -6.68 -1.68 14.29
C TYR A 171 -8.02 -1.40 14.98
#